data_370a586df6a06c515730e017f7e18200
#
_entry.id   370a586df6a06c515730e017f7e18200
#
_cell.length_a   1.000
_cell.length_b   1.000
_cell.length_c   1.000
_cell.angle_alpha   90.00
_cell.angle_beta   90.00
_cell.angle_gamma   90.00
#
_symmetry.space_group_name_H-M   'P 1'
#
loop_
_entity.id
_entity.type
_entity.pdbx_description
1 polymer ?
#
loop_
_entity_poly.entity_id
_entity_poly.type
_entity_poly.pdbx_seq_one_letter_code
_entity_poly.pdbx_strand_id
1 'polypeptide(L)'
;MAPQFVTRRHFLDTSLALGAGLLVPSSTISTFGRAPAIITSQVMRPLVLSGVQSGDVTDTRAMIWSRADRPARLVVDWATNDDFRNARTMVGPAALEHSAFAAQLDLRELPPGEQIVYRARFESLEFPGAFSEPVVGRFRTAPRVARRLRVAWSGDMVGQGWGIDPTRGGLRIYDAMLRAEPDVFIHSGDMIYADGPLQSEVTLDDGTVWRNVVTEAKSKVAE
;
A
#
# COMPACT_ATOMS: atom_id res chain seq x y z
N MET A 1 -20.46 20.72 -33.43
CA MET A 1 -21.12 21.34 -32.28
C MET A 1 -20.17 21.16 -31.10
N ALA A 2 -19.42 22.20 -30.71
CA ALA A 2 -18.40 22.12 -29.66
C ALA A 2 -19.06 22.29 -28.29
N PRO A 3 -18.61 21.58 -27.23
CA PRO A 3 -19.15 21.73 -25.89
C PRO A 3 -18.73 23.08 -25.29
N GLN A 4 -19.70 23.87 -24.86
CA GLN A 4 -19.44 25.11 -24.13
C GLN A 4 -19.10 24.76 -22.68
N PHE A 5 -17.90 25.12 -22.24
CA PHE A 5 -17.49 25.03 -20.83
C PHE A 5 -18.14 26.19 -20.05
N VAL A 6 -18.94 25.85 -19.04
CA VAL A 6 -19.49 26.83 -18.08
C VAL A 6 -18.41 27.22 -17.09
N THR A 7 -18.02 28.51 -17.08
CA THR A 7 -17.01 29.02 -16.15
C THR A 7 -17.59 29.29 -14.76
N ARG A 8 -16.76 29.22 -13.69
CA ARG A 8 -17.14 29.46 -12.29
C ARG A 8 -17.92 30.75 -12.02
N ARG A 9 -17.75 31.76 -12.85
CA ARG A 9 -18.49 33.06 -12.72
C ARG A 9 -19.97 32.91 -13.10
N HIS A 10 -20.32 32.14 -14.09
CA HIS A 10 -21.72 31.97 -14.49
C HIS A 10 -22.57 31.18 -13.49
N PHE A 11 -21.94 30.35 -12.65
CA PHE A 11 -22.67 29.63 -11.61
C PHE A 11 -23.05 30.53 -10.41
N LEU A 12 -22.29 31.58 -10.14
CA LEU A 12 -22.57 32.51 -9.03
C LEU A 12 -23.59 33.60 -9.38
N ASP A 13 -23.69 34.00 -10.67
CA ASP A 13 -24.60 35.04 -11.11
C ASP A 13 -26.07 34.60 -11.22
N THR A 14 -26.32 33.30 -11.31
CA THR A 14 -27.70 32.76 -11.42
C THR A 14 -28.37 32.51 -10.06
N SER A 15 -27.66 32.62 -8.95
CA SER A 15 -28.18 32.31 -7.59
C SER A 15 -28.70 33.57 -6.84
N LEU A 16 -28.67 34.74 -7.46
CA LEU A 16 -28.98 36.02 -6.78
C LEU A 16 -30.31 36.68 -7.15
N ALA A 17 -31.17 36.02 -7.90
CA ALA A 17 -32.41 36.63 -8.38
C ALA A 17 -33.68 35.82 -8.00
N LEU A 18 -33.87 35.56 -6.69
CA LEU A 18 -35.21 35.17 -6.17
C LEU A 18 -35.20 35.25 -4.63
N GLY A 19 -35.57 36.37 -4.09
CA GLY A 19 -35.73 36.53 -2.65
C GLY A 19 -36.19 37.91 -2.21
N ALA A 20 -37.42 38.26 -2.54
CA ALA A 20 -38.12 39.38 -1.87
C ALA A 20 -39.28 38.82 -1.04
N GLY A 21 -39.16 38.96 0.29
CA GLY A 21 -40.30 39.01 1.19
C GLY A 21 -40.61 37.79 2.02
N LEU A 22 -40.09 37.81 3.26
CA LEU A 22 -40.87 37.52 4.48
C LEU A 22 -39.95 37.68 5.70
N LEU A 23 -40.25 38.63 6.56
CA LEU A 23 -39.60 38.88 7.84
C LEU A 23 -39.99 37.74 8.81
N VAL A 24 -39.02 36.91 9.21
CA VAL A 24 -39.12 35.98 10.35
C VAL A 24 -37.89 36.16 11.23
N PRO A 25 -38.01 36.17 12.59
CA PRO A 25 -36.93 36.62 13.48
C PRO A 25 -35.76 35.66 13.51
N SER A 26 -34.59 36.27 13.63
CA SER A 26 -33.25 35.70 13.65
C SER A 26 -33.08 34.54 14.62
N SER A 27 -33.04 33.32 14.11
CA SER A 27 -32.23 32.26 14.67
C SER A 27 -31.06 32.03 13.67
N THR A 28 -29.86 32.43 14.07
CA THR A 28 -28.63 32.19 13.30
C THR A 28 -28.38 30.71 13.20
N ILE A 29 -28.91 30.07 12.16
CA ILE A 29 -28.47 28.76 11.74
C ILE A 29 -27.16 28.97 11.00
N SER A 30 -26.04 28.72 11.71
CA SER A 30 -24.74 28.60 11.07
C SER A 30 -24.79 27.37 10.17
N THR A 31 -25.18 27.56 8.92
CA THR A 31 -24.95 26.57 7.87
C THR A 31 -23.45 26.54 7.61
N PHE A 32 -22.73 25.72 8.33
CA PHE A 32 -21.43 25.25 7.88
C PHE A 32 -21.69 24.53 6.56
N GLY A 33 -21.53 25.25 5.45
CA GLY A 33 -21.53 24.65 4.13
C GLY A 33 -20.45 23.58 4.09
N ARG A 34 -20.85 22.33 4.18
CA ARG A 34 -19.95 21.22 3.89
C ARG A 34 -19.45 21.43 2.46
N ALA A 35 -18.15 21.66 2.32
CA ALA A 35 -17.56 21.66 1.00
C ALA A 35 -17.98 20.36 0.28
N PRO A 36 -18.40 20.42 -1.01
CA PRO A 36 -18.78 19.25 -1.74
C PRO A 36 -17.63 18.24 -1.69
N ALA A 37 -17.96 16.98 -1.35
CA ALA A 37 -16.98 15.91 -1.36
C ALA A 37 -16.40 15.81 -2.78
N ILE A 38 -15.08 15.90 -2.89
CA ILE A 38 -14.41 15.65 -4.17
C ILE A 38 -14.59 14.17 -4.47
N ILE A 39 -15.46 13.85 -5.42
CA ILE A 39 -15.63 12.47 -5.91
C ILE A 39 -14.45 12.17 -6.81
N THR A 40 -13.47 11.47 -6.28
CA THR A 40 -12.32 11.00 -7.05
C THR A 40 -12.70 9.73 -7.80
N SER A 41 -12.55 9.76 -9.13
CA SER A 41 -12.76 8.55 -9.96
C SER A 41 -11.76 7.46 -9.54
N GLN A 42 -12.19 6.19 -9.60
CA GLN A 42 -11.30 5.05 -9.33
C GLN A 42 -10.06 5.04 -10.23
N VAL A 43 -10.21 5.49 -11.49
CA VAL A 43 -9.09 5.58 -12.45
C VAL A 43 -8.01 6.56 -12.02
N MET A 44 -8.34 7.58 -11.21
CA MET A 44 -7.39 8.57 -10.70
C MET A 44 -6.59 8.06 -9.49
N ARG A 45 -7.04 6.98 -8.85
CA ARG A 45 -6.42 6.43 -7.64
C ARG A 45 -5.26 5.51 -8.01
N PRO A 46 -4.09 5.67 -7.38
CA PRO A 46 -3.02 4.68 -7.48
C PRO A 46 -3.49 3.32 -6.95
N LEU A 47 -2.87 2.24 -7.42
CA LEU A 47 -3.09 0.89 -6.93
C LEU A 47 -1.86 0.39 -6.17
N VAL A 48 -2.07 -0.38 -5.11
CA VAL A 48 -1.03 -1.05 -4.34
C VAL A 48 -1.12 -2.55 -4.61
N LEU A 49 -0.40 -3.02 -5.62
CA LEU A 49 -0.49 -4.42 -6.09
C LEU A 49 0.47 -5.38 -5.37
N SER A 50 1.53 -4.85 -4.74
CA SER A 50 2.60 -5.64 -4.11
C SER A 50 2.51 -5.68 -2.58
N GLY A 51 1.44 -5.16 -2.00
CA GLY A 51 1.29 -5.09 -0.55
C GLY A 51 2.27 -4.12 0.13
N VAL A 52 2.58 -4.41 1.40
CA VAL A 52 3.49 -3.62 2.23
C VAL A 52 4.47 -4.54 2.93
N GLN A 53 5.67 -4.02 3.22
CA GLN A 53 6.67 -4.71 4.05
C GLN A 53 7.19 -3.76 5.11
N SER A 54 7.56 -4.32 6.26
CA SER A 54 8.29 -3.62 7.32
C SER A 54 9.62 -4.32 7.58
N GLY A 55 10.69 -3.54 7.76
CA GLY A 55 12.03 -4.03 8.00
C GLY A 55 12.85 -3.05 8.83
N ASP A 56 14.12 -3.38 9.07
CA ASP A 56 15.06 -2.56 9.88
C ASP A 56 14.45 -2.08 11.21
N VAL A 57 13.68 -2.97 11.84
CA VAL A 57 12.94 -2.63 13.06
C VAL A 57 13.90 -2.53 14.25
N THR A 58 13.95 -1.35 14.85
CA THR A 58 14.66 -1.09 16.11
C THR A 58 13.66 -0.85 17.24
N ASP A 59 14.13 -0.35 18.37
CA ASP A 59 13.25 0.03 19.49
C ASP A 59 12.41 1.29 19.20
N THR A 60 12.84 2.15 18.26
CA THR A 60 12.20 3.43 17.98
C THR A 60 12.00 3.72 16.50
N ARG A 61 12.36 2.79 15.60
CA ARG A 61 12.32 2.99 14.14
C ARG A 61 11.90 1.73 13.42
N ALA A 62 11.32 1.91 12.24
CA ALA A 62 11.09 0.85 11.26
C ALA A 62 11.04 1.42 9.85
N MET A 63 11.54 0.68 8.88
CA MET A 63 11.40 1.00 7.46
C MET A 63 10.11 0.38 6.93
N ILE A 64 9.25 1.19 6.30
CA ILE A 64 8.08 0.70 5.57
C ILE A 64 8.34 0.82 4.08
N TRP A 65 8.15 -0.29 3.39
CA TRP A 65 8.24 -0.38 1.94
C TRP A 65 6.86 -0.66 1.33
N SER A 66 6.58 -0.01 0.20
CA SER A 66 5.45 -0.34 -0.66
C SER A 66 5.70 0.12 -2.08
N ARG A 67 4.84 -0.32 -3.02
CA ARG A 67 4.93 -0.01 -4.43
C ARG A 67 3.56 0.36 -5.01
N ALA A 68 3.52 1.48 -5.73
CA ALA A 68 2.36 1.89 -6.52
C ALA A 68 2.43 1.37 -7.96
N ASP A 69 1.36 1.54 -8.72
CA ASP A 69 1.29 1.25 -10.16
C ASP A 69 1.68 2.44 -11.03
N ARG A 70 1.84 3.63 -10.45
CA ARG A 70 2.10 4.91 -11.14
C ARG A 70 2.80 5.92 -10.23
N PRO A 71 3.26 7.07 -10.75
CA PRO A 71 3.83 8.13 -9.93
C PRO A 71 2.88 8.56 -8.80
N ALA A 72 3.31 8.35 -7.56
CA ALA A 72 2.49 8.61 -6.38
C ALA A 72 3.37 8.87 -5.14
N ARG A 73 2.81 9.44 -4.09
CA ARG A 73 3.50 9.71 -2.83
C ARG A 73 3.05 8.73 -1.76
N LEU A 74 3.99 8.06 -1.12
CA LEU A 74 3.70 7.18 0.00
C LEU A 74 3.26 8.00 1.22
N VAL A 75 2.15 7.60 1.83
CA VAL A 75 1.64 8.14 3.09
C VAL A 75 1.36 6.98 4.02
N VAL A 76 1.88 7.05 5.24
CA VAL A 76 1.70 6.02 6.25
C VAL A 76 1.08 6.63 7.50
N ASP A 77 -0.07 6.08 7.91
CA ASP A 77 -0.63 6.30 9.23
C ASP A 77 -0.24 5.14 10.13
N TRP A 78 0.17 5.40 11.36
CA TRP A 78 0.48 4.35 12.32
C TRP A 78 -0.08 4.64 13.71
N ALA A 79 -0.36 3.58 14.46
CA ALA A 79 -0.87 3.63 15.82
C ALA A 79 -0.43 2.39 16.61
N THR A 80 -0.67 2.40 17.93
CA THR A 80 -0.48 1.24 18.82
C THR A 80 -1.78 0.46 19.06
N ASN A 81 -2.84 0.75 18.30
CA ASN A 81 -4.14 0.13 18.40
C ASN A 81 -4.78 -0.06 17.01
N ASP A 82 -5.64 -1.06 16.87
CA ASP A 82 -6.27 -1.42 15.60
C ASP A 82 -7.31 -0.40 15.11
N ASP A 83 -7.84 0.42 15.99
CA ASP A 83 -8.83 1.46 15.66
C ASP A 83 -8.18 2.72 15.08
N PHE A 84 -6.84 2.77 14.99
CA PHE A 84 -6.08 3.94 14.58
C PHE A 84 -6.41 5.20 15.39
N ARG A 85 -6.82 5.07 16.66
CA ARG A 85 -7.02 6.20 17.56
C ARG A 85 -5.70 6.88 17.82
N ASN A 86 -5.69 8.22 17.69
CA ASN A 86 -4.49 9.04 17.80
C ASN A 86 -3.37 8.61 16.85
N ALA A 87 -3.74 8.10 15.66
CA ALA A 87 -2.77 7.74 14.66
C ALA A 87 -1.89 8.94 14.27
N ARG A 88 -0.61 8.67 14.07
CA ARG A 88 0.32 9.65 13.51
C ARG A 88 0.47 9.40 12.02
N THR A 89 0.41 10.46 11.24
CA THR A 89 0.61 10.40 9.79
C THR A 89 1.99 10.87 9.43
N MET A 90 2.68 10.09 8.61
CA MET A 90 3.96 10.45 8.01
C MET A 90 3.84 10.44 6.49
N VAL A 91 4.38 11.50 5.88
CA VAL A 91 4.44 11.66 4.43
C VAL A 91 5.82 11.26 3.96
N GLY A 92 5.87 10.28 3.08
CA GLY A 92 7.09 9.70 2.54
C GLY A 92 7.51 10.32 1.19
N PRO A 93 8.52 9.72 0.55
CA PRO A 93 8.99 10.14 -0.76
C PRO A 93 7.97 9.83 -1.84
N ALA A 94 8.19 10.41 -3.02
CA ALA A 94 7.51 10.03 -4.23
C ALA A 94 8.07 8.72 -4.76
N ALA A 95 7.18 7.81 -5.14
CA ALA A 95 7.45 6.60 -5.90
C ALA A 95 7.39 6.96 -7.39
N LEU A 96 8.52 6.90 -8.07
CA LEU A 96 8.69 7.34 -9.46
C LEU A 96 9.19 6.19 -10.34
N GLU A 97 9.20 6.38 -11.65
CA GLU A 97 9.62 5.37 -12.62
C GLU A 97 11.03 4.82 -12.36
N HIS A 98 11.99 5.68 -12.00
CA HIS A 98 13.36 5.24 -11.72
C HIS A 98 13.49 4.30 -10.50
N SER A 99 12.51 4.28 -9.61
CA SER A 99 12.40 3.34 -8.49
C SER A 99 11.39 2.23 -8.77
N ALA A 100 10.95 2.04 -10.01
CA ALA A 100 9.85 1.16 -10.41
C ALA A 100 8.58 1.41 -9.56
N PHE A 101 8.31 2.67 -9.25
CA PHE A 101 7.21 3.14 -8.40
C PHE A 101 7.24 2.60 -6.95
N ALA A 102 8.40 2.12 -6.48
CA ALA A 102 8.61 1.76 -5.09
C ALA A 102 8.99 2.98 -4.25
N ALA A 103 8.56 2.99 -2.98
CA ALA A 103 8.92 3.98 -1.99
C ALA A 103 9.22 3.31 -0.65
N GLN A 104 10.14 3.92 0.11
CA GLN A 104 10.51 3.52 1.46
C GLN A 104 10.35 4.71 2.39
N LEU A 105 9.75 4.48 3.56
CA LEU A 105 9.55 5.49 4.58
C LEU A 105 10.09 5.01 5.92
N ASP A 106 11.00 5.80 6.50
CA ASP A 106 11.56 5.56 7.82
C ASP A 106 10.60 6.11 8.90
N LEU A 107 9.83 5.24 9.51
CA LEU A 107 9.03 5.57 10.68
C LEU A 107 9.95 5.79 11.88
N ARG A 108 9.77 6.91 12.57
CA ARG A 108 10.59 7.30 13.73
C ARG A 108 9.74 7.61 14.94
N GLU A 109 10.38 7.73 16.10
CA GLU A 109 9.73 8.03 17.37
C GLU A 109 8.65 6.99 17.75
N LEU A 110 8.90 5.74 17.39
CA LEU A 110 8.04 4.63 17.78
C LEU A 110 8.26 4.27 19.25
N PRO A 111 7.22 3.83 19.97
CA PRO A 111 7.37 3.33 21.34
C PRO A 111 8.09 1.98 21.35
N PRO A 112 9.06 1.74 22.27
CA PRO A 112 9.79 0.49 22.36
C PRO A 112 8.94 -0.68 22.86
N GLY A 113 9.13 -1.87 22.26
CA GLY A 113 8.48 -3.10 22.68
C GLY A 113 6.99 -3.20 22.36
N GLU A 114 6.44 -2.24 21.65
CA GLU A 114 5.03 -2.14 21.33
C GLU A 114 4.69 -2.74 19.97
N GLN A 115 3.47 -3.24 19.84
CA GLN A 115 2.92 -3.59 18.55
C GLN A 115 2.48 -2.33 17.81
N ILE A 116 3.01 -2.14 16.63
CA ILE A 116 2.65 -1.05 15.72
C ILE A 116 1.74 -1.60 14.64
N VAL A 117 0.58 -0.97 14.48
CA VAL A 117 -0.30 -1.17 13.34
C VAL A 117 -0.13 0.03 12.42
N TYR A 118 0.06 -0.21 11.15
CA TYR A 118 0.18 0.86 10.18
C TYR A 118 -0.67 0.58 8.95
N ARG A 119 -1.07 1.62 8.27
CA ARG A 119 -1.71 1.57 6.96
C ARG A 119 -0.93 2.46 6.00
N ALA A 120 -0.49 1.86 4.91
CA ALA A 120 0.18 2.55 3.83
C ALA A 120 -0.80 2.78 2.69
N ARG A 121 -0.75 3.96 2.13
CA ARG A 121 -1.52 4.36 0.95
C ARG A 121 -0.67 5.28 0.09
N PHE A 122 -1.03 5.40 -1.16
CA PHE A 122 -0.38 6.30 -2.09
C PHE A 122 -1.33 7.41 -2.53
N GLU A 123 -0.84 8.64 -2.51
CA GLU A 123 -1.51 9.79 -3.10
C GLU A 123 -0.99 10.02 -4.52
N SER A 124 -1.89 10.14 -5.48
CA SER A 124 -1.53 10.44 -6.87
C SER A 124 -0.78 11.78 -6.96
N LEU A 125 0.33 11.81 -7.69
CA LEU A 125 1.03 13.07 -7.98
C LEU A 125 0.32 13.90 -9.06
N GLU A 126 -0.45 13.25 -9.91
CA GLU A 126 -1.22 13.89 -10.98
C GLU A 126 -2.56 14.45 -10.47
N PHE A 127 -3.20 13.72 -9.55
CA PHE A 127 -4.52 14.06 -8.99
C PHE A 127 -4.44 14.18 -7.47
N PRO A 128 -4.00 15.33 -6.91
CA PRO A 128 -3.90 15.54 -5.46
C PRO A 128 -5.23 15.24 -4.75
N GLY A 129 -5.16 14.51 -3.64
CA GLY A 129 -6.33 14.04 -2.90
C GLY A 129 -6.92 12.71 -3.41
N ALA A 130 -6.39 12.15 -4.51
CA ALA A 130 -6.73 10.81 -4.98
C ALA A 130 -5.80 9.79 -4.32
N PHE A 131 -6.30 9.08 -3.31
CA PHE A 131 -5.56 8.06 -2.57
C PHE A 131 -5.92 6.66 -3.05
N SER A 132 -4.93 5.77 -3.03
CA SER A 132 -5.16 4.33 -3.13
C SER A 132 -5.99 3.82 -1.96
N GLU A 133 -6.57 2.63 -2.09
CA GLU A 133 -7.03 1.90 -0.91
C GLU A 133 -5.83 1.62 0.02
N PRO A 134 -6.01 1.74 1.35
CA PRO A 134 -4.95 1.51 2.31
C PRO A 134 -4.65 0.01 2.45
N VAL A 135 -3.37 -0.33 2.57
CA VAL A 135 -2.92 -1.68 2.94
C VAL A 135 -2.40 -1.65 4.37
N VAL A 136 -2.91 -2.55 5.20
CA VAL A 136 -2.57 -2.62 6.62
C VAL A 136 -1.43 -3.61 6.84
N GLY A 137 -0.43 -3.19 7.61
CA GLY A 137 0.65 -4.03 8.09
C GLY A 137 0.82 -3.91 9.60
N ARG A 138 1.58 -4.84 10.18
CA ARG A 138 1.89 -4.89 11.61
C ARG A 138 3.32 -5.32 11.83
N PHE A 139 3.95 -4.75 12.83
CA PHE A 139 5.24 -5.22 13.36
C PHE A 139 5.33 -4.88 14.84
N ARG A 140 6.33 -5.44 15.52
CA ARG A 140 6.64 -5.09 16.90
C ARG A 140 8.01 -4.45 16.96
N THR A 141 8.10 -3.30 17.61
CA THR A 141 9.39 -2.65 17.89
C THR A 141 10.22 -3.50 18.86
N ALA A 142 11.54 -3.41 18.76
CA ALA A 142 12.44 -4.12 19.67
C ALA A 142 12.23 -3.63 21.10
N PRO A 143 12.13 -4.52 22.08
CA PRO A 143 12.04 -4.13 23.48
C PRO A 143 13.43 -3.69 24.00
N ARG A 144 13.44 -2.79 24.98
CA ARG A 144 14.69 -2.40 25.67
C ARG A 144 15.18 -3.42 26.69
N VAL A 145 14.35 -4.41 26.98
CA VAL A 145 14.70 -5.51 27.88
C VAL A 145 14.77 -6.81 27.11
N ALA A 146 15.68 -7.70 27.50
CA ALA A 146 15.82 -9.01 26.85
C ALA A 146 14.53 -9.81 26.97
N ARG A 147 14.09 -10.43 25.87
CA ARG A 147 12.96 -11.36 25.83
C ARG A 147 13.26 -12.52 24.87
N ARG A 148 12.49 -13.58 24.97
CA ARG A 148 12.52 -14.65 23.96
C ARG A 148 12.02 -14.11 22.62
N LEU A 149 12.76 -14.43 21.55
CA LEU A 149 12.37 -14.16 20.17
C LEU A 149 12.09 -15.47 19.44
N ARG A 150 11.07 -15.45 18.60
CA ARG A 150 10.81 -16.50 17.62
C ARG A 150 11.28 -16.00 16.27
N VAL A 151 12.27 -16.70 15.71
CA VAL A 151 12.85 -16.36 14.41
C VAL A 151 12.45 -17.44 13.42
N ALA A 152 11.87 -17.05 12.29
CA ALA A 152 11.75 -17.90 11.12
C ALA A 152 12.90 -17.56 10.15
N TRP A 153 13.46 -18.58 9.54
CA TRP A 153 14.58 -18.43 8.61
C TRP A 153 14.40 -19.38 7.44
N SER A 154 14.61 -18.88 6.23
CA SER A 154 14.72 -19.68 5.01
C SER A 154 15.68 -19.04 4.02
N GLY A 155 16.11 -19.82 3.03
CA GLY A 155 16.64 -19.35 1.75
C GLY A 155 15.67 -19.75 0.65
N ASP A 156 15.94 -19.36 -0.57
CA ASP A 156 15.25 -19.70 -1.81
C ASP A 156 13.72 -19.59 -1.75
N MET A 157 13.14 -18.67 -2.49
CA MET A 157 11.70 -18.52 -2.53
C MET A 157 11.04 -19.59 -3.41
N VAL A 158 11.66 -19.87 -4.54
CA VAL A 158 11.25 -20.89 -5.53
C VAL A 158 12.50 -21.52 -6.16
N GLY A 159 12.37 -22.72 -6.74
CA GLY A 159 13.45 -23.32 -7.54
C GLY A 159 13.63 -22.61 -8.87
N GLN A 160 14.82 -22.74 -9.48
CA GLN A 160 15.11 -22.22 -10.82
C GLN A 160 14.14 -22.82 -11.85
N GLY A 161 13.55 -21.98 -12.70
CA GLY A 161 12.51 -22.37 -13.66
C GLY A 161 11.12 -22.58 -13.06
N TRP A 162 10.97 -22.44 -11.76
CA TRP A 162 9.71 -22.60 -11.05
C TRP A 162 9.20 -21.23 -10.55
N GLY A 163 7.90 -21.05 -10.54
CA GLY A 163 7.22 -19.86 -10.05
C GLY A 163 6.07 -20.23 -9.11
N ILE A 164 5.13 -19.32 -8.96
CA ILE A 164 3.97 -19.49 -8.12
C ILE A 164 2.84 -20.12 -8.93
N ASP A 165 2.31 -21.24 -8.47
CA ASP A 165 1.07 -21.85 -8.98
C ASP A 165 -0.09 -21.61 -8.00
N PRO A 166 -1.00 -20.67 -8.28
CA PRO A 166 -2.13 -20.37 -7.40
C PRO A 166 -3.09 -21.54 -7.23
N THR A 167 -3.21 -22.42 -8.25
CA THR A 167 -4.13 -23.58 -8.19
C THR A 167 -3.67 -24.64 -7.18
N ARG A 168 -2.37 -24.62 -6.84
CA ARG A 168 -1.74 -25.47 -5.82
C ARG A 168 -1.58 -24.76 -4.47
N GLY A 169 -2.18 -23.55 -4.33
CA GLY A 169 -2.14 -22.75 -3.09
C GLY A 169 -0.94 -21.81 -2.99
N GLY A 170 -0.22 -21.58 -4.07
CA GLY A 170 0.89 -20.62 -4.13
C GLY A 170 2.06 -21.00 -3.20
N LEU A 171 2.66 -20.02 -2.54
CA LEU A 171 3.81 -20.19 -1.64
C LEU A 171 3.36 -20.60 -0.22
N ARG A 172 2.84 -21.82 -0.07
CA ARG A 172 2.24 -22.34 1.17
C ARG A 172 3.16 -22.32 2.39
N ILE A 173 4.48 -22.29 2.19
CA ILE A 173 5.45 -22.24 3.29
C ILE A 173 5.28 -20.97 4.12
N TYR A 174 4.95 -19.84 3.49
CA TYR A 174 4.75 -18.57 4.21
C TYR A 174 3.50 -18.60 5.08
N ASP A 175 2.45 -19.32 4.69
CA ASP A 175 1.29 -19.55 5.57
C ASP A 175 1.69 -20.34 6.82
N ALA A 176 2.55 -21.33 6.68
CA ALA A 176 3.03 -22.11 7.82
C ALA A 176 3.93 -21.26 8.74
N MET A 177 4.80 -20.44 8.16
CA MET A 177 5.63 -19.49 8.91
C MET A 177 4.77 -18.48 9.65
N LEU A 178 3.75 -17.91 8.99
CA LEU A 178 2.84 -16.93 9.61
C LEU A 178 2.08 -17.53 10.80
N ARG A 179 1.60 -18.79 10.67
CA ARG A 179 0.96 -19.50 11.81
C ARG A 179 1.91 -19.75 12.99
N ALA A 180 3.22 -19.77 12.74
CA ALA A 180 4.20 -19.84 13.81
C ALA A 180 4.40 -18.51 14.54
N GLU A 181 3.79 -17.42 14.06
CA GLU A 181 3.87 -16.07 14.64
C GLU A 181 5.33 -15.63 14.94
N PRO A 182 6.22 -15.59 13.95
CA PRO A 182 7.59 -15.17 14.19
C PRO A 182 7.66 -13.67 14.53
N ASP A 183 8.56 -13.32 15.42
CA ASP A 183 8.92 -11.92 15.68
C ASP A 183 9.78 -11.35 14.54
N VAL A 184 10.58 -12.21 13.91
CA VAL A 184 11.51 -11.86 12.82
C VAL A 184 11.52 -12.97 11.78
N PHE A 185 11.50 -12.59 10.52
CA PHE A 185 11.77 -13.47 9.39
C PHE A 185 13.07 -13.05 8.68
N ILE A 186 13.98 -13.99 8.50
CA ILE A 186 15.23 -13.80 7.77
C ILE A 186 15.19 -14.63 6.49
N HIS A 187 15.41 -13.98 5.36
CA HIS A 187 15.56 -14.64 4.07
C HIS A 187 17.00 -14.53 3.58
N SER A 188 17.67 -15.67 3.35
CA SER A 188 19.10 -15.71 3.07
C SER A 188 19.46 -15.69 1.58
N GLY A 189 18.62 -15.12 0.75
CA GLY A 189 18.89 -14.98 -0.67
C GLY A 189 17.99 -15.83 -1.55
N ASP A 190 18.21 -15.73 -2.86
CA ASP A 190 17.46 -16.40 -3.92
C ASP A 190 15.96 -16.16 -3.85
N MET A 191 15.62 -14.88 -3.73
CA MET A 191 14.22 -14.40 -3.79
C MET A 191 13.65 -14.50 -5.19
N ILE A 192 14.49 -14.44 -6.21
CA ILE A 192 14.14 -14.66 -7.61
C ILE A 192 15.28 -15.40 -8.31
N TYR A 193 14.93 -16.14 -9.35
CA TYR A 193 15.86 -16.73 -10.30
C TYR A 193 15.60 -16.10 -11.69
N ALA A 194 16.62 -15.47 -12.24
CA ALA A 194 16.54 -14.70 -13.49
C ALA A 194 17.50 -15.22 -14.57
N ASP A 195 17.99 -16.47 -14.41
CA ASP A 195 18.95 -17.08 -15.35
C ASP A 195 18.30 -17.50 -16.66
N GLY A 196 16.99 -17.60 -16.68
CA GLY A 196 16.22 -17.92 -17.87
C GLY A 196 14.75 -17.51 -17.75
N PRO A 197 14.04 -17.43 -18.88
CA PRO A 197 12.62 -17.12 -18.88
C PRO A 197 11.81 -18.17 -18.09
N LEU A 198 10.87 -17.73 -17.28
CA LEU A 198 9.95 -18.60 -16.60
C LEU A 198 8.91 -19.12 -17.59
N GLN A 199 8.81 -20.44 -17.76
CA GLN A 199 7.79 -21.04 -18.59
C GLN A 199 6.41 -20.91 -17.94
N SER A 200 5.36 -20.74 -18.73
CA SER A 200 3.99 -20.66 -18.22
C SER A 200 3.51 -21.97 -17.62
N GLU A 201 3.99 -23.10 -18.13
CA GLU A 201 3.63 -24.44 -17.69
C GLU A 201 4.86 -25.36 -17.66
N VAL A 202 4.92 -26.23 -16.68
CA VAL A 202 5.91 -27.29 -16.55
C VAL A 202 5.20 -28.61 -16.27
N THR A 203 5.42 -29.65 -17.09
CA THR A 203 4.91 -31.00 -16.84
C THR A 203 5.80 -31.69 -15.82
N LEU A 204 5.21 -32.16 -14.74
CA LEU A 204 5.90 -32.93 -13.69
C LEU A 204 6.06 -34.43 -14.08
N ASP A 205 6.93 -35.12 -13.37
CA ASP A 205 7.22 -36.55 -13.62
C ASP A 205 5.97 -37.47 -13.50
N ASP A 206 5.00 -37.05 -12.69
CA ASP A 206 3.71 -37.75 -12.52
C ASP A 206 2.67 -37.40 -13.60
N GLY A 207 3.06 -36.59 -14.62
CA GLY A 207 2.20 -36.15 -15.71
C GLY A 207 1.28 -34.97 -15.36
N THR A 208 1.29 -34.50 -14.13
CA THR A 208 0.53 -33.31 -13.76
C THR A 208 1.22 -32.01 -14.26
N VAL A 209 0.44 -30.93 -14.42
CA VAL A 209 0.96 -29.67 -14.93
C VAL A 209 1.04 -28.66 -13.80
N TRP A 210 2.22 -28.07 -13.64
CA TRP A 210 2.45 -26.88 -12.82
C TRP A 210 2.28 -25.63 -13.67
N ARG A 211 1.41 -24.70 -13.22
CA ARG A 211 1.10 -23.45 -13.95
C ARG A 211 1.69 -22.27 -13.23
N ASN A 212 2.70 -21.66 -13.85
CA ASN A 212 3.37 -20.50 -13.30
C ASN A 212 2.58 -19.21 -13.57
N VAL A 213 2.51 -18.32 -12.58
CA VAL A 213 2.17 -16.92 -12.82
C VAL A 213 3.33 -16.27 -13.56
N VAL A 214 3.13 -15.95 -14.83
CA VAL A 214 4.13 -15.30 -15.68
C VAL A 214 3.74 -13.84 -15.90
N THR A 215 4.70 -12.93 -15.69
CA THR A 215 4.60 -11.52 -16.02
C THR A 215 5.62 -11.19 -17.10
N GLU A 216 5.50 -10.03 -17.75
CA GLU A 216 6.49 -9.60 -18.75
C GLU A 216 7.92 -9.61 -18.18
N ALA A 217 8.09 -9.13 -16.94
CA ALA A 217 9.39 -9.13 -16.27
C ALA A 217 9.96 -10.54 -16.05
N LYS A 218 9.10 -11.55 -15.82
CA LYS A 218 9.51 -12.96 -15.60
C LYS A 218 9.70 -13.73 -16.91
N SER A 219 9.24 -13.21 -18.03
CA SER A 219 9.41 -13.84 -19.34
C SER A 219 10.74 -13.47 -20.04
N LYS A 220 11.53 -12.59 -19.43
CA LYS A 220 12.83 -12.14 -19.93
C LYS A 220 13.95 -12.66 -19.03
N VAL A 221 15.11 -12.90 -19.64
CA VAL A 221 16.37 -13.15 -18.91
C VAL A 221 16.83 -11.81 -18.32
N ALA A 222 17.39 -11.84 -17.12
CA ALA A 222 18.07 -10.66 -16.57
C ALA A 222 19.34 -10.35 -17.40
N GLU A 223 19.50 -9.10 -17.79
CA GLU A 223 20.70 -8.57 -18.44
C GLU A 223 21.67 -8.01 -17.39
#